data_2990078bf502ebbb69fd7cf926dcda61
#
_entry.id   2990078bf502ebbb69fd7cf926dcda61
#
_cell.length_a   1.000
_cell.length_b   1.000
_cell.length_c   1.000
_cell.angle_alpha   90.00
_cell.angle_beta   90.00
_cell.angle_gamma   90.00
#
_symmetry.space_group_name_H-M   'P 1'
#
loop_
_entity.id
_entity.type
_entity.pdbx_description
1 polymer ?
#
loop_
_entity_poly.entity_id
_entity_poly.type
_entity_poly.pdbx_seq_one_letter_code
_entity_poly.pdbx_strand_id
1 'polypeptide(L)'
;MIKNCIYFCEGPCDISLLNALRREPSLILPGRMKEFNVIQNQITTSMLLAIKPGTTVVFVFDTDKEITDKLKKSIKLIHERCPKTKIVFLMQVKNLEDELVRCTDIKKVTDLTQSNSLSNFKTAFCRITNLRDLLDRHKINVNQLWTTKPSEIFEFIPLNSYEIKTKSSISNR
;
A
#
# COMPACT_ATOMS: atom_id res chain seq x y z
N MET A 1 -15.27 -13.90 10.33
CA MET A 1 -13.84 -14.27 10.36
C MET A 1 -13.00 -13.04 10.04
N ILE A 2 -12.11 -12.63 10.93
CA ILE A 2 -11.16 -11.53 10.68
C ILE A 2 -10.20 -12.04 9.61
N LYS A 3 -10.19 -11.41 8.44
CA LYS A 3 -9.23 -11.74 7.38
C LYS A 3 -7.84 -11.32 7.86
N ASN A 4 -6.93 -12.27 8.04
CA ASN A 4 -5.54 -11.97 8.34
C ASN A 4 -4.85 -11.44 7.08
N CYS A 5 -4.35 -10.21 7.14
CA CYS A 5 -3.53 -9.64 6.07
C CYS A 5 -2.05 -9.60 6.46
N ILE A 6 -1.19 -9.76 5.45
CA ILE A 6 0.24 -9.46 5.54
C ILE A 6 0.54 -8.44 4.45
N TYR A 7 0.95 -7.24 4.85
CA TYR A 7 1.34 -6.17 3.96
C TYR A 7 2.86 -6.18 3.79
N PHE A 8 3.32 -6.30 2.57
CA PHE A 8 4.70 -6.12 2.17
C PHE A 8 4.82 -4.73 1.55
N CYS A 9 5.49 -3.83 2.25
CA CYS A 9 5.57 -2.41 1.93
C CYS A 9 6.96 -2.07 1.41
N GLU A 10 7.05 -1.25 0.37
CA GLU A 10 8.34 -0.85 -0.20
C GLU A 10 9.21 -0.10 0.82
N GLY A 11 8.59 0.76 1.62
CA GLY A 11 9.30 1.58 2.58
C GLY A 11 8.51 2.02 3.81
N PRO A 12 9.17 2.76 4.72
CA PRO A 12 8.58 3.19 5.99
C PRO A 12 7.42 4.18 5.81
N CYS A 13 7.39 4.97 4.71
CA CYS A 13 6.28 5.90 4.45
C CYS A 13 4.98 5.13 4.14
N ASP A 14 5.07 4.01 3.40
CA ASP A 14 3.91 3.13 3.16
C ASP A 14 3.37 2.58 4.48
N ILE A 15 4.28 2.10 5.33
CA ILE A 15 3.92 1.58 6.65
C ILE A 15 3.21 2.65 7.48
N SER A 16 3.68 3.89 7.43
CA SER A 16 3.07 5.02 8.14
C SER A 16 1.68 5.33 7.62
N LEU A 17 1.50 5.39 6.30
CA LEU A 17 0.18 5.56 5.68
C LEU A 17 -0.78 4.44 6.08
N LEU A 18 -0.40 3.18 5.91
CA LEU A 18 -1.26 2.04 6.25
C LEU A 18 -1.59 2.00 7.75
N ASN A 19 -0.63 2.36 8.62
CA ASN A 19 -0.88 2.48 10.06
C ASN A 19 -1.91 3.56 10.37
N ALA A 20 -1.90 4.68 9.66
CA ALA A 20 -2.90 5.72 9.80
C ALA A 20 -4.28 5.23 9.34
N LEU A 21 -4.35 4.54 8.18
CA LEU A 21 -5.62 4.07 7.60
C LEU A 21 -6.27 2.91 8.38
N ARG A 22 -5.51 2.12 9.14
CA ARG A 22 -6.04 1.02 9.96
C ARG A 22 -6.54 1.44 11.34
N ARG A 23 -6.29 2.70 11.78
CA ARG A 23 -6.85 3.22 13.05
C ARG A 23 -8.37 3.31 12.98
N GLU A 24 -9.02 3.17 14.14
CA GLU A 24 -10.47 3.23 14.21
C GLU A 24 -11.03 4.65 13.93
N PRO A 25 -12.09 4.78 13.13
CA PRO A 25 -12.70 3.70 12.36
C PRO A 25 -11.79 3.25 11.21
N SER A 26 -11.47 1.94 11.17
CA SER A 26 -10.50 1.39 10.23
C SER A 26 -11.01 1.46 8.78
N LEU A 27 -10.21 2.03 7.88
CA LEU A 27 -10.52 2.18 6.46
C LEU A 27 -9.97 1.05 5.59
N ILE A 28 -9.05 0.25 6.15
CA ILE A 28 -8.47 -0.92 5.50
C ILE A 28 -8.48 -2.13 6.43
N LEU A 29 -8.38 -3.32 5.87
CA LEU A 29 -8.31 -4.56 6.65
C LEU A 29 -7.07 -4.54 7.57
N PRO A 30 -7.22 -4.97 8.84
CA PRO A 30 -6.08 -5.06 9.75
C PRO A 30 -5.12 -6.16 9.32
N GLY A 31 -3.83 -5.96 9.60
CA GLY A 31 -2.81 -6.95 9.25
C GLY A 31 -1.43 -6.60 9.78
N ARG A 32 -0.49 -7.53 9.63
CA ARG A 32 0.93 -7.28 9.91
C ARG A 32 1.57 -6.56 8.74
N MET A 33 2.40 -5.59 9.02
CA MET A 33 3.19 -4.85 8.02
C MET A 33 4.65 -5.29 8.11
N LYS A 34 5.27 -5.43 6.95
CA LYS A 34 6.67 -5.80 6.81
C LYS A 34 7.27 -4.96 5.69
N GLU A 35 8.37 -4.27 5.97
CA GLU A 35 9.15 -3.60 4.95
C GLU A 35 9.77 -4.64 4.03
N PHE A 36 9.45 -4.58 2.76
CA PHE A 36 9.92 -5.49 1.73
C PHE A 36 9.60 -4.95 0.34
N ASN A 37 10.61 -4.48 -0.37
CA ASN A 37 10.46 -4.02 -1.74
C ASN A 37 10.35 -5.22 -2.70
N VAL A 38 9.14 -5.54 -3.14
CA VAL A 38 8.84 -6.68 -4.02
C VAL A 38 9.30 -6.46 -5.47
N ILE A 39 9.54 -5.20 -5.86
CA ILE A 39 10.08 -4.87 -7.18
C ILE A 39 11.57 -5.22 -7.25
N GLN A 40 12.31 -4.96 -6.17
CA GLN A 40 13.75 -5.22 -6.09
C GLN A 40 14.08 -6.62 -5.60
N ASN A 41 13.19 -7.26 -4.82
CA ASN A 41 13.45 -8.52 -4.15
C ASN A 41 12.35 -9.54 -4.43
N GLN A 42 12.75 -10.80 -4.58
CA GLN A 42 11.82 -11.92 -4.64
C GLN A 42 11.48 -12.40 -3.23
N ILE A 43 10.21 -12.74 -2.99
CA ILE A 43 9.78 -13.35 -1.72
C ILE A 43 10.57 -14.63 -1.42
N THR A 44 10.99 -14.80 -0.18
CA THR A 44 11.81 -15.94 0.24
C THR A 44 10.95 -17.10 0.78
N THR A 45 11.52 -18.30 0.82
CA THR A 45 10.86 -19.47 1.43
C THR A 45 10.49 -19.21 2.89
N SER A 46 11.35 -18.55 3.66
CA SER A 46 11.05 -18.21 5.05
C SER A 46 9.87 -17.26 5.19
N MET A 47 9.68 -16.34 4.23
CA MET A 47 8.52 -15.45 4.21
C MET A 47 7.23 -16.21 3.88
N LEU A 48 7.29 -17.21 3.01
CA LEU A 48 6.16 -18.07 2.68
C LEU A 48 5.65 -18.88 3.88
N LEU A 49 6.55 -19.33 4.75
CA LEU A 49 6.17 -20.06 5.98
C LEU A 49 5.32 -19.20 6.94
N ALA A 50 5.41 -17.89 6.85
CA ALA A 50 4.58 -16.96 7.63
C ALA A 50 3.16 -16.78 7.05
N ILE A 51 2.91 -17.22 5.81
CA ILE A 51 1.63 -17.11 5.11
C ILE A 51 0.77 -18.33 5.47
N LYS A 52 -0.17 -18.15 6.40
CA LYS A 52 -1.11 -19.19 6.80
C LYS A 52 -2.24 -19.35 5.76
N PRO A 53 -2.87 -20.52 5.65
CA PRO A 53 -4.05 -20.68 4.79
C PRO A 53 -5.13 -19.63 5.09
N GLY A 54 -5.69 -19.03 4.04
CA GLY A 54 -6.70 -17.96 4.16
C GLY A 54 -6.14 -16.56 4.47
N THR A 55 -4.81 -16.41 4.55
CA THR A 55 -4.16 -15.09 4.63
C THR A 55 -4.32 -14.35 3.30
N THR A 56 -4.58 -13.03 3.36
CA THR A 56 -4.44 -12.15 2.21
C THR A 56 -3.04 -11.53 2.22
N VAL A 57 -2.28 -11.73 1.16
CA VAL A 57 -1.00 -11.05 0.94
C VAL A 57 -1.26 -9.76 0.19
N VAL A 58 -0.74 -8.66 0.69
CA VAL A 58 -0.88 -7.33 0.09
C VAL A 58 0.51 -6.81 -0.27
N PHE A 59 0.74 -6.55 -1.54
CA PHE A 59 1.95 -5.91 -2.03
C PHE A 59 1.69 -4.41 -2.23
N VAL A 60 2.52 -3.58 -1.61
CA VAL A 60 2.48 -2.11 -1.70
C VAL A 60 3.79 -1.65 -2.30
N PHE A 61 3.73 -1.03 -3.47
CA PHE A 61 4.94 -0.66 -4.21
C PHE A 61 4.70 0.48 -5.21
N ASP A 62 5.79 1.20 -5.50
CA ASP A 62 5.85 2.23 -6.51
C ASP A 62 5.97 1.63 -7.92
N THR A 63 5.42 2.30 -8.92
CA THR A 63 5.50 1.88 -10.33
C THR A 63 6.46 2.75 -11.16
N ASP A 64 7.35 3.49 -10.51
CA ASP A 64 8.36 4.35 -11.14
C ASP A 64 9.45 3.56 -11.87
N LYS A 65 9.62 2.29 -11.51
CA LYS A 65 10.58 1.37 -12.16
C LYS A 65 9.86 0.33 -12.98
N GLU A 66 10.20 0.27 -14.26
CA GLU A 66 9.63 -0.71 -15.20
C GLU A 66 10.32 -2.08 -15.10
N ILE A 67 10.52 -2.59 -13.88
CA ILE A 67 11.14 -3.88 -13.59
C ILE A 67 10.13 -4.75 -12.84
N THR A 68 9.70 -5.85 -13.44
CA THR A 68 8.63 -6.70 -12.87
C THR A 68 9.05 -8.14 -12.59
N ASP A 69 10.27 -8.54 -12.90
CA ASP A 69 10.71 -9.94 -12.82
C ASP A 69 10.61 -10.54 -11.40
N LYS A 70 11.05 -9.77 -10.38
CA LYS A 70 11.01 -10.24 -8.99
C LYS A 70 9.57 -10.35 -8.50
N LEU A 71 8.72 -9.39 -8.88
CA LEU A 71 7.30 -9.40 -8.57
C LEU A 71 6.60 -10.61 -9.22
N LYS A 72 6.81 -10.86 -10.51
CA LYS A 72 6.26 -12.03 -11.22
C LYS A 72 6.68 -13.35 -10.57
N LYS A 73 7.97 -13.48 -10.22
CA LYS A 73 8.50 -14.66 -9.51
C LYS A 73 7.86 -14.81 -8.12
N SER A 74 7.66 -13.71 -7.39
CA SER A 74 7.02 -13.73 -6.07
C SER A 74 5.56 -14.17 -6.15
N ILE A 75 4.81 -13.64 -7.12
CA ILE A 75 3.41 -14.03 -7.37
C ILE A 75 3.34 -15.54 -7.68
N LYS A 76 4.16 -16.01 -8.63
CA LYS A 76 4.21 -17.42 -9.01
C LYS A 76 4.50 -18.31 -7.81
N LEU A 77 5.52 -17.97 -7.02
CA LEU A 77 5.94 -18.75 -5.85
C LEU A 77 4.84 -18.81 -4.76
N ILE A 78 4.10 -17.72 -4.54
CA ILE A 78 2.95 -17.71 -3.62
C ILE A 78 1.84 -18.62 -4.15
N HIS A 79 1.50 -18.55 -5.42
CA HIS A 79 0.45 -19.41 -6.01
C HIS A 79 0.81 -20.89 -5.91
N GLU A 80 2.07 -21.25 -6.15
CA GLU A 80 2.56 -22.64 -6.08
C GLU A 80 2.60 -23.20 -4.65
N ARG A 81 3.05 -22.40 -3.69
CA ARG A 81 3.28 -22.84 -2.30
C ARG A 81 2.13 -22.56 -1.35
N CYS A 82 1.32 -21.58 -1.67
CA CYS A 82 0.19 -21.12 -0.84
C CYS A 82 -1.07 -20.92 -1.72
N PRO A 83 -1.60 -21.96 -2.38
CA PRO A 83 -2.62 -21.83 -3.43
C PRO A 83 -3.97 -21.24 -2.95
N LYS A 84 -4.22 -21.24 -1.64
CA LYS A 84 -5.43 -20.63 -1.03
C LYS A 84 -5.21 -19.19 -0.60
N THR A 85 -4.06 -18.59 -0.91
CA THR A 85 -3.71 -17.23 -0.56
C THR A 85 -4.21 -16.28 -1.63
N LYS A 86 -4.91 -15.23 -1.21
CA LYS A 86 -5.30 -14.13 -2.07
C LYS A 86 -4.18 -13.11 -2.12
N ILE A 87 -3.90 -12.57 -3.30
CA ILE A 87 -2.93 -11.49 -3.48
C ILE A 87 -3.68 -10.22 -3.88
N VAL A 88 -3.42 -9.14 -3.16
CA VAL A 88 -3.94 -7.80 -3.44
C VAL A 88 -2.76 -6.87 -3.72
N PHE A 89 -2.93 -5.98 -4.69
CA PHE A 89 -1.91 -5.05 -5.12
C PHE A 89 -2.34 -3.62 -4.84
N LEU A 90 -1.49 -2.88 -4.13
CA LEU A 90 -1.63 -1.45 -3.88
C LEU A 90 -0.52 -0.75 -4.67
N MET A 91 -0.80 -0.55 -5.96
CA MET A 91 0.13 0.08 -6.89
C MET A 91 0.05 1.59 -6.73
N GLN A 92 1.16 2.21 -6.38
CA GLN A 92 1.31 3.66 -6.32
C GLN A 92 1.84 4.12 -7.68
N VAL A 93 0.98 4.69 -8.50
CA VAL A 93 1.36 5.12 -9.85
C VAL A 93 2.33 6.28 -9.77
N LYS A 94 3.53 6.03 -10.28
CA LYS A 94 4.82 6.62 -9.99
C LYS A 94 5.29 6.26 -8.57
N ASN A 95 4.79 6.94 -7.53
CA ASN A 95 5.22 6.78 -6.14
C ASN A 95 4.12 7.21 -5.15
N LEU A 96 4.39 7.00 -3.85
CA LEU A 96 3.49 7.38 -2.77
C LEU A 96 3.16 8.87 -2.77
N GLU A 97 4.13 9.73 -3.07
CA GLU A 97 3.96 11.17 -3.05
C GLU A 97 2.92 11.62 -4.07
N ASP A 98 3.01 11.11 -5.30
CA ASP A 98 2.03 11.39 -6.36
C ASP A 98 0.66 10.82 -6.02
N GLU A 99 0.60 9.66 -5.36
CA GLU A 99 -0.65 9.06 -4.88
C GLU A 99 -1.33 9.96 -3.84
N LEU A 100 -0.59 10.49 -2.88
CA LEU A 100 -1.14 11.40 -1.87
C LEU A 100 -1.67 12.70 -2.49
N VAL A 101 -0.96 13.27 -3.46
CA VAL A 101 -1.43 14.46 -4.18
C VAL A 101 -2.72 14.19 -4.93
N ARG A 102 -2.86 13.02 -5.57
CA ARG A 102 -4.10 12.64 -6.28
C ARG A 102 -5.30 12.44 -5.37
N CYS A 103 -5.06 12.01 -4.15
CA CYS A 103 -6.11 11.57 -3.23
C CYS A 103 -6.42 12.56 -2.10
N THR A 104 -5.82 13.75 -2.12
CA THR A 104 -6.03 14.82 -1.14
C THR A 104 -6.25 16.16 -1.82
N ASP A 105 -6.45 17.23 -1.05
CA ASP A 105 -6.61 18.61 -1.58
C ASP A 105 -5.28 19.38 -1.68
N ILE A 106 -4.13 18.74 -1.42
CA ILE A 106 -2.82 19.37 -1.51
C ILE A 106 -2.34 19.51 -2.96
N LYS A 107 -1.53 20.53 -3.25
CA LYS A 107 -0.91 20.74 -4.57
C LYS A 107 0.46 20.06 -4.68
N LYS A 108 1.18 19.98 -3.57
CA LYS A 108 2.49 19.33 -3.47
C LYS A 108 2.52 18.49 -2.21
N VAL A 109 3.18 17.35 -2.23
CA VAL A 109 3.25 16.47 -1.08
C VAL A 109 3.92 17.12 0.14
N THR A 110 4.85 18.05 -0.10
CA THR A 110 5.51 18.85 0.94
C THR A 110 4.54 19.74 1.72
N ASP A 111 3.41 20.13 1.12
CA ASP A 111 2.38 20.94 1.78
C ASP A 111 1.74 20.19 2.95
N LEU A 112 1.64 18.86 2.83
CA LEU A 112 1.06 17.99 3.87
C LEU A 112 1.82 18.11 5.22
N THR A 113 3.12 18.25 5.17
CA THR A 113 3.98 18.31 6.37
C THR A 113 4.66 19.66 6.57
N GLN A 114 4.35 20.66 5.70
CA GLN A 114 5.02 21.96 5.66
C GLN A 114 6.55 21.83 5.52
N SER A 115 7.00 20.88 4.73
CA SER A 115 8.41 20.57 4.53
C SER A 115 9.01 21.38 3.39
N ASN A 116 10.30 21.72 3.49
CA ASN A 116 11.02 22.49 2.47
C ASN A 116 11.58 21.60 1.34
N SER A 117 11.61 20.28 1.52
CA SER A 117 12.13 19.33 0.54
C SER A 117 11.42 17.98 0.65
N LEU A 118 11.52 17.16 -0.40
CA LEU A 118 10.98 15.81 -0.41
C LEU A 118 11.64 14.91 0.64
N SER A 119 12.93 15.05 0.88
CA SER A 119 13.63 14.29 1.93
C SER A 119 13.09 14.65 3.33
N ASN A 120 12.87 15.94 3.58
CA ASN A 120 12.28 16.39 4.84
C ASN A 120 10.83 15.93 4.99
N PHE A 121 10.07 15.93 3.90
CA PHE A 121 8.72 15.36 3.88
C PHE A 121 8.73 13.89 4.33
N LYS A 122 9.55 13.03 3.70
CA LYS A 122 9.63 11.59 4.05
C LYS A 122 9.94 11.39 5.53
N THR A 123 10.91 12.13 6.04
CA THR A 123 11.30 12.06 7.47
C THR A 123 10.17 12.51 8.38
N ALA A 124 9.53 13.64 8.07
CA ALA A 124 8.41 14.18 8.85
C ALA A 124 7.19 13.24 8.81
N PHE A 125 6.81 12.77 7.61
CA PHE A 125 5.66 11.90 7.39
C PHE A 125 5.73 10.61 8.22
N CYS A 126 6.91 9.99 8.30
CA CYS A 126 7.13 8.79 9.10
C CYS A 126 7.08 9.04 10.63
N ARG A 127 7.24 10.29 11.08
CA ARG A 127 7.27 10.65 12.50
C ARG A 127 5.95 11.22 13.04
N ILE A 128 4.99 11.52 12.17
CA ILE A 128 3.70 12.09 12.58
C ILE A 128 2.89 11.04 13.35
N THR A 129 2.62 11.29 14.61
CA THR A 129 1.84 10.39 15.48
C THR A 129 0.35 10.39 15.17
N ASN A 130 -0.18 11.52 14.71
CA ASN A 130 -1.59 11.74 14.35
C ASN A 130 -1.77 11.89 12.83
N LEU A 131 -1.06 11.07 12.05
CA LEU A 131 -1.11 11.13 10.58
C LEU A 131 -2.52 10.96 10.03
N ARG A 132 -3.39 10.16 10.68
CA ARG A 132 -4.78 10.02 10.27
C ARG A 132 -5.53 11.35 10.29
N ASP A 133 -5.43 12.10 11.37
CA ASP A 133 -6.12 13.39 11.50
C ASP A 133 -5.58 14.42 10.50
N LEU A 134 -4.29 14.34 10.18
CA LEU A 134 -3.68 15.17 9.15
C LEU A 134 -4.25 14.86 7.77
N LEU A 135 -4.32 13.59 7.41
CA LEU A 135 -4.89 13.15 6.14
C LEU A 135 -6.38 13.51 6.02
N ASP A 136 -7.14 13.36 7.10
CA ASP A 136 -8.57 13.72 7.13
C ASP A 136 -8.78 15.24 6.97
N ARG A 137 -7.93 16.08 7.56
CA ARG A 137 -7.94 17.54 7.36
C ARG A 137 -7.67 17.92 5.89
N HIS A 138 -6.83 17.14 5.21
CA HIS A 138 -6.57 17.30 3.78
C HIS A 138 -7.50 16.45 2.90
N LYS A 139 -8.67 16.06 3.42
CA LYS A 139 -9.77 15.42 2.70
C LYS A 139 -9.35 14.17 1.93
N ILE A 140 -8.52 13.32 2.56
CA ILE A 140 -8.07 12.10 1.88
C ILE A 140 -9.25 11.27 1.35
N ASN A 141 -9.23 10.99 0.06
CA ASN A 141 -10.19 10.09 -0.56
C ASN A 141 -9.63 8.66 -0.63
N VAL A 142 -9.90 7.86 0.40
CA VAL A 142 -9.42 6.47 0.49
C VAL A 142 -9.98 5.59 -0.63
N ASN A 143 -11.18 5.91 -1.15
CA ASN A 143 -11.73 5.15 -2.28
C ASN A 143 -10.92 5.33 -3.55
N GLN A 144 -10.26 6.46 -3.72
CA GLN A 144 -9.41 6.78 -4.87
C GLN A 144 -8.01 6.22 -4.73
N LEU A 145 -7.51 5.95 -3.51
CA LEU A 145 -6.19 5.37 -3.30
C LEU A 145 -6.03 4.06 -4.09
N TRP A 146 -4.90 3.95 -4.80
CA TRP A 146 -4.48 2.76 -5.55
C TRP A 146 -5.46 2.31 -6.65
N THR A 147 -6.21 3.25 -7.23
CA THR A 147 -7.15 2.97 -8.33
C THR A 147 -6.64 3.43 -9.68
N THR A 148 -5.59 4.25 -9.72
CA THR A 148 -5.01 4.74 -10.97
C THR A 148 -4.37 3.57 -11.73
N LYS A 149 -4.66 3.47 -13.03
CA LYS A 149 -4.08 2.45 -13.89
C LYS A 149 -2.58 2.73 -14.09
N PRO A 150 -1.68 1.78 -13.79
CA PRO A 150 -0.25 1.93 -14.04
C PRO A 150 0.08 1.76 -15.53
N SER A 151 1.36 1.86 -15.91
CA SER A 151 1.85 1.58 -17.26
C SER A 151 1.60 0.13 -17.68
N GLU A 152 1.63 -0.12 -19.01
CA GLU A 152 1.33 -1.41 -19.62
C GLU A 152 2.16 -2.58 -19.09
N ILE A 153 3.39 -2.32 -18.64
CA ILE A 153 4.26 -3.35 -18.05
C ILE A 153 3.65 -4.03 -16.82
N PHE A 154 2.67 -3.39 -16.16
CA PHE A 154 1.95 -3.90 -15.00
C PHE A 154 0.55 -4.46 -15.34
N GLU A 155 0.16 -4.57 -16.61
CA GLU A 155 -1.18 -5.06 -17.00
C GLU A 155 -1.48 -6.50 -16.58
N PHE A 156 -0.46 -7.30 -16.27
CA PHE A 156 -0.63 -8.65 -15.68
C PHE A 156 -1.15 -8.64 -14.24
N ILE A 157 -1.26 -7.46 -13.61
CA ILE A 157 -1.70 -7.28 -12.23
C ILE A 157 -3.11 -6.69 -12.22
N PRO A 158 -4.06 -7.29 -11.50
CA PRO A 158 -5.40 -6.76 -11.39
C PRO A 158 -5.45 -5.51 -10.50
N LEU A 159 -6.32 -4.56 -10.84
CA LEU A 159 -6.67 -3.42 -9.98
C LEU A 159 -7.66 -3.90 -8.91
N ASN A 160 -7.17 -4.49 -7.83
CA ASN A 160 -7.98 -5.12 -6.81
C ASN A 160 -7.82 -4.50 -5.40
N SER A 161 -7.34 -3.26 -5.32
CA SER A 161 -7.15 -2.54 -4.06
C SER A 161 -8.43 -2.40 -3.21
N TYR A 162 -9.62 -2.43 -3.85
CA TYR A 162 -10.90 -2.37 -3.16
C TYR A 162 -11.11 -3.53 -2.17
N GLU A 163 -10.41 -4.62 -2.34
CA GLU A 163 -10.59 -5.84 -1.56
C GLU A 163 -10.06 -5.73 -0.12
N ILE A 164 -9.18 -4.76 0.13
CA ILE A 164 -8.70 -4.46 1.49
C ILE A 164 -9.44 -3.27 2.12
N LYS A 165 -10.28 -2.55 1.37
CA LYS A 165 -11.03 -1.40 1.89
C LYS A 165 -12.22 -1.87 2.72
N THR A 166 -12.49 -1.20 3.84
CA THR A 166 -13.61 -1.53 4.73
C THR A 166 -14.87 -0.77 4.33
N LYS A 167 -16.02 -1.15 4.89
CA LYS A 167 -17.30 -0.43 4.68
C LYS A 167 -17.21 1.03 5.12
N SER A 168 -16.45 1.32 6.17
CA SER A 168 -16.26 2.69 6.66
C SER A 168 -15.57 3.59 5.62
N SER A 169 -14.75 3.03 4.73
CA SER A 169 -14.13 3.78 3.62
C SER A 169 -15.13 4.12 2.51
N ILE A 170 -16.22 3.35 2.38
CA ILE A 170 -17.19 3.48 1.29
C ILE A 170 -18.30 4.49 1.65
N SER A 171 -18.56 4.72 2.95
CA SER A 171 -19.66 5.57 3.44
C SER A 171 -19.37 7.09 3.42
N ASN A 172 -18.14 7.50 3.17
CA ASN A 172 -17.74 8.92 3.10
C ASN A 172 -17.88 9.45 1.66
N ARG A 173 -19.09 9.41 1.11
CA ARG A 173 -19.47 10.09 -0.13
C ARG A 173 -20.30 11.34 0.18
#